data_954d2f9e6c431fe307a35de85ca2b9b0
#
_entry.id   954d2f9e6c431fe307a35de85ca2b9b0
#
_cell.length_a   1.000
_cell.length_b   1.000
_cell.length_c   1.000
_cell.angle_alpha   90.00
_cell.angle_beta   90.00
_cell.angle_gamma   90.00
#
_symmetry.space_group_name_H-M   'P 1'
#
loop_
_entity.id
_entity.type
_entity.pdbx_description
1 polymer ?
#
loop_
_entity_poly.entity_id
_entity_poly.type
_entity_poly.pdbx_seq_one_letter_code
_entity_poly.pdbx_strand_id
1 'polypeptide(L)'
;GLFTLSVDAGGHWYRYHHLFQDFLISRLRRQYPYEVFSLYHKAAGWFRKKGLVKEAVDYALLSNDLEIIENIHRDAIAIMSLMGTTPQVYTWLRHLPEAVKDQFPRLLILEGFALCLMNKVQNAEIVNSRLEQALAELANNSGHVDPEELRSLKVEAVVVPASIAAMKDDYTHLLELTEQLGDKPVNNLMVAVLSDLRGYAQFRQGHFTDSKVLLERAWQYFSLNKQSYGMAVVDCYAGIANFQLLNYQEAYRLFERAEEAGLYTGSGNIFASALASTMRGTVYYEWNRLKEAQLLLNSNLSLLEEIGPPIFPCYGYVTLSRCYSAEGDWDAANNALNRCLIRSRHCLSNFFTAWVERERLLLGTKIFDSGASYSNLDNHPVFNIDAIPKYWDIADYFSLANQVRIGILQNNVDGARMYVVALREYAQKHRATQAVLDSLLLEAKVLKLQDAHIQAVGILQQAVELAKSSGLLRTFVDEGQTIKELLVECSKLKSINGQVASYIDEILNIYTVLGEDFTAKSMSTRVKGHLVQVEALSNRELEVLQLMTTGQTNIEIAGQLHIAQATVKFHVGNIFSKLNVTNRTLAVATARNSGLIS
;
A
#
# COMPACT_ATOMS: atom_id res chain seq x y z
N GLY A 1 -5.34 8.53 -45.49
CA GLY A 1 -4.57 9.27 -46.50
C GLY A 1 -3.08 9.17 -46.26
N LEU A 2 -2.26 9.51 -47.24
CA LEU A 2 -0.79 9.27 -47.22
C LEU A 2 -0.05 9.92 -46.01
N PHE A 3 -0.66 10.92 -45.37
CA PHE A 3 -0.03 11.72 -44.31
C PHE A 3 -0.84 11.78 -42.99
N THR A 4 -1.96 11.06 -42.89
CA THR A 4 -2.79 11.02 -41.71
C THR A 4 -2.82 9.59 -41.15
N LEU A 5 -2.58 9.48 -39.84
CA LEU A 5 -2.59 8.23 -39.08
C LEU A 5 -3.79 8.27 -38.13
N SER A 6 -4.60 7.18 -38.07
CA SER A 6 -5.61 7.02 -37.03
C SER A 6 -4.90 6.77 -35.71
N VAL A 7 -5.36 7.44 -34.67
CA VAL A 7 -4.79 7.34 -33.30
C VAL A 7 -5.63 6.40 -32.43
N ASP A 8 -6.91 6.20 -32.80
CA ASP A 8 -7.83 5.33 -32.08
C ASP A 8 -8.42 4.25 -33.00
N ALA A 9 -8.82 3.14 -32.40
CA ALA A 9 -9.46 2.02 -33.12
C ALA A 9 -10.84 2.39 -33.71
N GLY A 10 -11.50 3.44 -33.18
CA GLY A 10 -12.79 3.93 -33.64
C GLY A 10 -12.71 4.90 -34.82
N GLY A 11 -11.51 5.31 -35.23
CA GLY A 11 -11.31 6.24 -36.35
C GLY A 11 -11.85 7.66 -36.10
N HIS A 12 -11.97 8.08 -34.84
CA HIS A 12 -12.44 9.42 -34.48
C HIS A 12 -11.29 10.42 -34.35
N TRP A 13 -10.08 9.92 -34.08
CA TRP A 13 -8.90 10.73 -33.89
C TRP A 13 -7.85 10.44 -34.96
N TYR A 14 -7.37 11.49 -35.61
CA TYR A 14 -6.33 11.43 -36.61
C TYR A 14 -5.20 12.40 -36.26
N ARG A 15 -3.98 11.99 -36.55
CA ARG A 15 -2.80 12.88 -36.52
C ARG A 15 -2.09 12.86 -37.85
N TYR A 16 -1.41 13.94 -38.15
CA TYR A 16 -0.47 13.93 -39.26
C TYR A 16 0.76 13.09 -38.91
N HIS A 17 1.37 12.52 -39.95
CA HIS A 17 2.70 11.95 -39.80
C HIS A 17 3.65 13.04 -39.30
N HIS A 18 4.54 12.75 -38.31
CA HIS A 18 5.35 13.77 -37.64
C HIS A 18 6.15 14.67 -38.59
N LEU A 19 6.81 14.11 -39.61
CA LEU A 19 7.55 14.89 -40.60
C LEU A 19 6.65 15.86 -41.40
N PHE A 20 5.42 15.47 -41.70
CA PHE A 20 4.48 16.30 -42.39
C PHE A 20 3.91 17.39 -41.46
N GLN A 21 3.68 17.06 -40.22
CA GLN A 21 3.28 18.01 -39.18
C GLN A 21 4.35 19.08 -38.99
N ASP A 22 5.64 18.69 -38.85
CA ASP A 22 6.76 19.62 -38.70
C ASP A 22 6.92 20.53 -39.91
N PHE A 23 6.75 19.98 -41.09
CA PHE A 23 6.74 20.78 -42.34
C PHE A 23 5.60 21.80 -42.33
N LEU A 24 4.38 21.40 -41.99
CA LEU A 24 3.23 22.32 -41.94
C LEU A 24 3.41 23.40 -40.88
N ILE A 25 3.91 23.06 -39.70
CA ILE A 25 4.20 24.01 -38.61
C ILE A 25 5.28 25.00 -39.04
N SER A 26 6.35 24.52 -39.67
CA SER A 26 7.43 25.37 -40.19
C SER A 26 6.92 26.34 -41.25
N ARG A 27 6.07 25.86 -42.15
CA ARG A 27 5.44 26.67 -43.17
C ARG A 27 4.48 27.71 -42.59
N LEU A 28 3.64 27.29 -41.60
CA LEU A 28 2.72 28.19 -40.90
C LEU A 28 3.48 29.32 -40.17
N ARG A 29 4.55 28.99 -39.44
CA ARG A 29 5.39 29.99 -38.75
C ARG A 29 6.04 30.99 -39.74
N ARG A 30 6.38 30.55 -40.94
CA ARG A 30 7.01 31.40 -41.96
C ARG A 30 6.01 32.30 -42.67
N GLN A 31 4.82 31.77 -42.97
CA GLN A 31 3.81 32.51 -43.74
C GLN A 31 2.88 33.38 -42.88
N TYR A 32 2.60 32.94 -41.64
CA TYR A 32 1.61 33.57 -40.74
C TYR A 32 2.15 33.68 -39.31
N PRO A 33 3.30 34.34 -39.06
CA PRO A 33 3.97 34.34 -37.76
C PRO A 33 3.10 34.90 -36.64
N TYR A 34 2.25 35.86 -36.90
CA TYR A 34 1.37 36.48 -35.90
C TYR A 34 0.11 35.65 -35.63
N GLU A 35 -0.34 34.81 -36.55
CA GLU A 35 -1.52 33.98 -36.37
C GLU A 35 -1.24 32.69 -35.59
N VAL A 36 0.01 32.25 -35.59
CA VAL A 36 0.42 31.01 -34.93
C VAL A 36 0.07 31.01 -33.44
N PHE A 37 0.33 32.13 -32.77
CA PHE A 37 0.02 32.26 -31.33
C PHE A 37 -1.48 32.20 -31.08
N SER A 38 -2.30 32.85 -31.89
CA SER A 38 -3.76 32.80 -31.81
C SER A 38 -4.32 31.39 -32.06
N LEU A 39 -3.71 30.64 -32.97
CA LEU A 39 -4.09 29.26 -33.25
C LEU A 39 -3.73 28.34 -32.08
N TYR A 40 -2.56 28.51 -31.46
CA TYR A 40 -2.18 27.76 -30.24
C TYR A 40 -3.10 28.09 -29.08
N HIS A 41 -3.45 29.38 -28.87
CA HIS A 41 -4.43 29.77 -27.84
C HIS A 41 -5.79 29.08 -28.06
N LYS A 42 -6.32 29.09 -29.31
CA LYS A 42 -7.58 28.40 -29.63
C LYS A 42 -7.50 26.89 -29.38
N ALA A 43 -6.38 26.26 -29.76
CA ALA A 43 -6.15 24.85 -29.54
C ALA A 43 -6.11 24.54 -28.04
N ALA A 44 -5.37 25.31 -27.25
CA ALA A 44 -5.28 25.16 -25.80
C ALA A 44 -6.67 25.26 -25.14
N GLY A 45 -7.47 26.27 -25.49
CA GLY A 45 -8.84 26.44 -24.99
C GLY A 45 -9.77 25.28 -25.39
N TRP A 46 -9.61 24.73 -26.59
CA TRP A 46 -10.38 23.58 -27.05
C TRP A 46 -10.01 22.31 -26.31
N PHE A 47 -8.72 22.00 -26.15
CA PHE A 47 -8.23 20.85 -25.42
C PHE A 47 -8.67 20.90 -23.95
N ARG A 48 -8.59 22.08 -23.30
CA ARG A 48 -9.10 22.30 -21.94
C ARG A 48 -10.58 21.95 -21.82
N LYS A 49 -11.43 22.45 -22.74
CA LYS A 49 -12.87 22.13 -22.74
C LYS A 49 -13.17 20.64 -22.92
N LYS A 50 -12.26 19.89 -23.52
CA LYS A 50 -12.35 18.44 -23.72
C LYS A 50 -11.76 17.64 -22.55
N GLY A 51 -11.19 18.30 -21.52
CA GLY A 51 -10.52 17.65 -20.40
C GLY A 51 -9.15 17.06 -20.74
N LEU A 52 -8.60 17.39 -21.90
CA LEU A 52 -7.28 16.97 -22.37
C LEU A 52 -6.21 17.96 -21.87
N VAL A 53 -5.93 17.87 -20.56
CA VAL A 53 -5.15 18.86 -19.80
C VAL A 53 -3.71 18.97 -20.30
N LYS A 54 -3.07 17.85 -20.63
CA LYS A 54 -1.71 17.83 -21.14
C LYS A 54 -1.58 18.64 -22.44
N GLU A 55 -2.43 18.34 -23.41
CA GLU A 55 -2.45 19.03 -24.70
C GLU A 55 -2.81 20.51 -24.52
N ALA A 56 -3.74 20.82 -23.64
CA ALA A 56 -4.11 22.19 -23.31
C ALA A 56 -2.90 23.00 -22.83
N VAL A 57 -2.08 22.44 -21.95
CA VAL A 57 -0.87 23.09 -21.43
C VAL A 57 0.21 23.20 -22.49
N ASP A 58 0.48 22.12 -23.24
CA ASP A 58 1.49 22.15 -24.31
C ASP A 58 1.21 23.30 -25.29
N TYR A 59 -0.06 23.51 -25.70
CA TYR A 59 -0.45 24.59 -26.55
C TYR A 59 -0.49 25.95 -25.86
N ALA A 60 -0.83 26.03 -24.58
CA ALA A 60 -0.78 27.26 -23.80
C ALA A 60 0.66 27.80 -23.68
N LEU A 61 1.62 26.92 -23.42
CA LEU A 61 3.04 27.29 -23.41
C LEU A 61 3.52 27.79 -24.78
N LEU A 62 3.10 27.13 -25.87
CA LEU A 62 3.44 27.55 -27.23
C LEU A 62 2.82 28.90 -27.63
N SER A 63 1.67 29.27 -27.07
CA SER A 63 1.02 30.55 -27.25
C SER A 63 1.50 31.64 -26.28
N ASN A 64 2.35 31.28 -25.31
CA ASN A 64 2.72 32.13 -24.18
C ASN A 64 1.49 32.66 -23.42
N ASP A 65 0.47 31.83 -23.30
CA ASP A 65 -0.83 32.14 -22.72
C ASP A 65 -0.87 31.75 -21.25
N LEU A 66 -0.44 32.65 -20.40
CA LEU A 66 -0.45 32.48 -18.96
C LEU A 66 -1.88 32.38 -18.39
N GLU A 67 -2.89 32.94 -19.06
CA GLU A 67 -4.28 32.85 -18.60
C GLU A 67 -4.82 31.42 -18.62
N ILE A 68 -4.50 30.65 -19.65
CA ILE A 68 -4.88 29.24 -19.71
C ILE A 68 -4.16 28.45 -18.62
N ILE A 69 -2.88 28.72 -18.36
CA ILE A 69 -2.11 28.09 -17.28
C ILE A 69 -2.70 28.48 -15.93
N GLU A 70 -3.08 29.72 -15.73
CA GLU A 70 -3.77 30.19 -14.52
C GLU A 70 -5.12 29.50 -14.33
N ASN A 71 -5.89 29.32 -15.38
CA ASN A 71 -7.16 28.58 -15.30
C ASN A 71 -6.95 27.09 -14.98
N ILE A 72 -5.92 26.46 -15.55
CA ILE A 72 -5.53 25.08 -15.20
C ILE A 72 -5.06 24.99 -13.75
N HIS A 73 -4.33 25.99 -13.28
CA HIS A 73 -3.93 26.14 -11.90
C HIS A 73 -5.14 26.25 -10.94
N ARG A 74 -6.18 27.01 -11.29
CA ARG A 74 -7.43 27.04 -10.50
C ARG A 74 -8.15 25.70 -10.49
N ASP A 75 -8.11 24.98 -11.61
CA ASP A 75 -8.73 23.66 -11.75
C ASP A 75 -7.82 22.53 -11.21
N ALA A 76 -6.56 22.82 -10.86
CA ALA A 76 -5.56 21.83 -10.46
C ALA A 76 -6.01 20.98 -9.26
N ILE A 77 -6.69 21.59 -8.29
CA ILE A 77 -7.23 20.87 -7.13
C ILE A 77 -8.33 19.89 -7.54
N ALA A 78 -9.18 20.29 -8.51
CA ALA A 78 -10.17 19.38 -9.08
C ALA A 78 -9.53 18.25 -9.90
N ILE A 79 -8.39 18.52 -10.54
CA ILE A 79 -7.59 17.53 -11.29
C ILE A 79 -6.91 16.53 -10.34
N MET A 80 -6.45 16.96 -9.17
CA MET A 80 -5.92 16.05 -8.12
C MET A 80 -6.91 14.96 -7.75
N SER A 81 -8.17 15.26 -7.85
CA SER A 81 -9.26 14.37 -7.51
C SER A 81 -9.48 13.23 -8.50
N LEU A 82 -8.90 13.30 -9.68
CA LEU A 82 -8.83 12.23 -10.66
C LEU A 82 -7.62 11.32 -10.40
N MET A 83 -7.45 10.85 -9.17
CA MET A 83 -6.21 10.19 -8.68
C MET A 83 -5.78 8.95 -9.45
N GLY A 84 -6.62 8.34 -10.26
CA GLY A 84 -6.20 7.34 -11.25
C GLY A 84 -5.26 7.88 -12.33
N THR A 85 -5.08 9.20 -12.40
CA THR A 85 -4.22 9.90 -13.39
C THR A 85 -2.98 10.55 -12.75
N THR A 86 -2.67 10.25 -11.48
CA THR A 86 -1.54 10.87 -10.76
C THR A 86 -0.21 10.80 -11.52
N PRO A 87 0.21 9.65 -12.11
CA PRO A 87 1.42 9.59 -12.89
C PRO A 87 1.38 10.46 -14.15
N GLN A 88 0.21 10.55 -14.80
CA GLN A 88 -0.01 11.42 -15.97
C GLN A 88 0.08 12.88 -15.58
N VAL A 89 -0.56 13.28 -14.47
CA VAL A 89 -0.49 14.64 -13.92
C VAL A 89 0.94 15.01 -13.58
N TYR A 90 1.68 14.14 -12.89
CA TYR A 90 3.08 14.36 -12.57
C TYR A 90 3.95 14.44 -13.82
N THR A 91 3.74 13.57 -14.81
CA THR A 91 4.47 13.60 -16.08
C THR A 91 4.23 14.91 -16.81
N TRP A 92 3.00 15.40 -16.81
CA TRP A 92 2.64 16.69 -17.37
C TRP A 92 3.32 17.85 -16.63
N LEU A 93 3.27 17.89 -15.28
CA LEU A 93 3.93 18.94 -14.47
C LEU A 93 5.44 19.02 -14.71
N ARG A 94 6.10 17.89 -14.95
CA ARG A 94 7.54 17.85 -15.27
C ARG A 94 7.91 18.52 -16.57
N HIS A 95 6.98 18.71 -17.51
CA HIS A 95 7.22 19.42 -18.77
C HIS A 95 7.07 20.92 -18.64
N LEU A 96 6.47 21.42 -17.54
CA LEU A 96 6.38 22.84 -17.26
C LEU A 96 7.75 23.41 -16.86
N PRO A 97 8.15 24.57 -17.41
CA PRO A 97 9.32 25.30 -16.93
C PRO A 97 9.18 25.61 -15.42
N GLU A 98 10.26 25.48 -14.67
CA GLU A 98 10.26 25.73 -13.23
C GLU A 98 9.78 27.16 -12.89
N ALA A 99 10.22 28.17 -13.68
CA ALA A 99 9.79 29.55 -13.50
C ALA A 99 8.27 29.76 -13.67
N VAL A 100 7.61 28.93 -14.49
CA VAL A 100 6.15 28.96 -14.62
C VAL A 100 5.48 28.37 -13.38
N LYS A 101 6.02 27.27 -12.86
CA LYS A 101 5.48 26.65 -11.64
C LYS A 101 5.61 27.57 -10.42
N ASP A 102 6.73 28.31 -10.30
CA ASP A 102 6.98 29.28 -9.21
C ASP A 102 6.00 30.46 -9.26
N GLN A 103 5.54 30.87 -10.45
CA GLN A 103 4.52 31.91 -10.60
C GLN A 103 3.11 31.43 -10.16
N PHE A 104 2.85 30.12 -10.16
CA PHE A 104 1.55 29.54 -9.87
C PHE A 104 1.66 28.51 -8.73
N PRO A 105 1.66 28.91 -7.46
CA PRO A 105 1.90 28.03 -6.30
C PRO A 105 1.01 26.79 -6.24
N ARG A 106 -0.23 26.84 -6.75
CA ARG A 106 -1.09 25.65 -6.81
C ARG A 106 -0.51 24.54 -7.69
N LEU A 107 0.32 24.86 -8.69
CA LEU A 107 1.04 23.84 -9.49
C LEU A 107 2.10 23.14 -8.65
N LEU A 108 2.78 23.88 -7.76
CA LEU A 108 3.73 23.31 -6.79
C LEU A 108 2.99 22.47 -5.73
N ILE A 109 1.82 22.92 -5.25
CA ILE A 109 0.97 22.12 -4.36
C ILE A 109 0.60 20.79 -5.03
N LEU A 110 0.14 20.85 -6.28
CA LEU A 110 -0.24 19.68 -7.05
C LEU A 110 0.95 18.74 -7.28
N GLU A 111 2.13 19.28 -7.64
CA GLU A 111 3.36 18.50 -7.85
C GLU A 111 3.82 17.83 -6.55
N GLY A 112 3.89 18.58 -5.45
CA GLY A 112 4.30 18.08 -4.14
C GLY A 112 3.38 16.98 -3.63
N PHE A 113 2.06 17.17 -3.75
CA PHE A 113 1.08 16.17 -3.36
C PHE A 113 1.14 14.93 -4.25
N ALA A 114 1.27 15.08 -5.57
CA ALA A 114 1.43 13.95 -6.49
C ALA A 114 2.70 13.14 -6.17
N LEU A 115 3.80 13.81 -5.80
CA LEU A 115 5.05 13.15 -5.38
C LEU A 115 4.86 12.34 -4.09
N CYS A 116 4.11 12.86 -3.12
CA CYS A 116 3.75 12.10 -1.91
C CYS A 116 2.93 10.85 -2.26
N LEU A 117 1.91 10.96 -3.12
CA LEU A 117 1.11 9.81 -3.57
C LEU A 117 1.92 8.76 -4.32
N MET A 118 3.02 9.16 -4.98
CA MET A 118 3.97 8.29 -5.66
C MET A 118 5.12 7.83 -4.75
N ASN A 119 5.06 8.09 -3.45
CA ASN A 119 6.08 7.78 -2.44
C ASN A 119 7.48 8.36 -2.74
N LYS A 120 7.54 9.53 -3.40
CA LYS A 120 8.77 10.26 -3.71
C LYS A 120 9.01 11.39 -2.72
N VAL A 121 9.15 11.04 -1.44
CA VAL A 121 9.20 12.00 -0.31
C VAL A 121 10.30 13.03 -0.49
N GLN A 122 11.52 12.64 -0.84
CA GLN A 122 12.65 13.57 -1.03
C GLN A 122 12.39 14.62 -2.12
N ASN A 123 11.74 14.21 -3.22
CA ASN A 123 11.36 15.14 -4.27
C ASN A 123 10.24 16.08 -3.80
N ALA A 124 9.29 15.56 -3.01
CA ALA A 124 8.23 16.39 -2.43
C ALA A 124 8.79 17.46 -1.48
N GLU A 125 9.84 17.16 -0.71
CA GLU A 125 10.53 18.13 0.16
C GLU A 125 11.16 19.27 -0.64
N ILE A 126 11.80 18.96 -1.77
CA ILE A 126 12.37 19.97 -2.67
C ILE A 126 11.27 20.90 -3.20
N VAL A 127 10.15 20.31 -3.64
CA VAL A 127 9.00 21.09 -4.13
C VAL A 127 8.37 21.91 -3.01
N ASN A 128 8.29 21.37 -1.77
CA ASN A 128 7.77 22.10 -0.63
C ASN A 128 8.60 23.35 -0.30
N SER A 129 9.94 23.23 -0.33
CA SER A 129 10.83 24.38 -0.09
C SER A 129 10.63 25.49 -1.14
N ARG A 130 10.41 25.11 -2.41
CA ARG A 130 10.07 26.07 -3.48
C ARG A 130 8.69 26.70 -3.28
N LEU A 131 7.71 25.92 -2.83
CA LEU A 131 6.38 26.40 -2.52
C LEU A 131 6.41 27.44 -1.40
N GLU A 132 7.17 27.21 -0.34
CA GLU A 132 7.37 28.15 0.76
C GLU A 132 8.00 29.46 0.26
N GLN A 133 9.02 29.37 -0.59
CA GLN A 133 9.64 30.55 -1.21
C GLN A 133 8.65 31.33 -2.10
N ALA A 134 7.91 30.66 -2.96
CA ALA A 134 6.91 31.29 -3.84
C ALA A 134 5.81 32.01 -3.04
N LEU A 135 5.34 31.40 -1.95
CA LEU A 135 4.36 32.02 -1.05
C LEU A 135 4.92 33.22 -0.29
N ALA A 136 6.19 33.19 0.11
CA ALA A 136 6.87 34.31 0.74
C ALA A 136 7.05 35.51 -0.24
N GLU A 137 7.43 35.23 -1.49
CA GLU A 137 7.54 36.25 -2.53
C GLU A 137 6.19 36.90 -2.83
N LEU A 138 5.12 36.10 -2.94
CA LEU A 138 3.75 36.64 -3.11
C LEU A 138 3.31 37.50 -1.92
N ALA A 139 3.65 37.09 -0.70
CA ALA A 139 3.31 37.86 0.51
C ALA A 139 4.06 39.21 0.57
N ASN A 140 5.31 39.25 0.10
CA ASN A 140 6.12 40.47 0.07
C ASN A 140 5.68 41.42 -1.06
N ASN A 141 5.15 40.91 -2.16
CA ASN A 141 4.62 41.67 -3.29
C ASN A 141 3.13 42.02 -3.14
N SER A 142 2.63 42.12 -1.93
CA SER A 142 1.22 42.22 -1.52
C SER A 142 0.40 43.37 -2.10
N GLY A 143 0.97 44.23 -2.96
CA GLY A 143 0.20 45.25 -3.70
C GLY A 143 -0.63 44.76 -4.87
N HIS A 144 -0.45 43.51 -5.31
CA HIS A 144 -1.05 42.94 -6.53
C HIS A 144 -1.86 41.65 -6.33
N VAL A 145 -1.82 41.04 -5.13
CA VAL A 145 -2.52 39.78 -4.85
C VAL A 145 -3.65 40.06 -3.84
N ASP A 146 -4.84 39.52 -4.13
CA ASP A 146 -5.97 39.57 -3.21
C ASP A 146 -5.61 38.90 -1.88
N PRO A 147 -5.78 39.57 -0.74
CA PRO A 147 -5.50 38.99 0.59
C PRO A 147 -6.27 37.68 0.87
N GLU A 148 -7.48 37.53 0.33
CA GLU A 148 -8.26 36.28 0.46
C GLU A 148 -7.65 35.15 -0.36
N GLU A 149 -7.18 35.46 -1.58
CA GLU A 149 -6.49 34.47 -2.43
C GLU A 149 -5.18 34.00 -1.79
N LEU A 150 -4.37 34.92 -1.26
CA LEU A 150 -3.14 34.57 -0.56
C LEU A 150 -3.42 33.71 0.69
N ARG A 151 -4.49 34.00 1.40
CA ARG A 151 -4.93 33.21 2.55
C ARG A 151 -5.36 31.80 2.09
N SER A 152 -6.12 31.70 1.01
CA SER A 152 -6.53 30.44 0.41
C SER A 152 -5.32 29.57 0.03
N LEU A 153 -4.37 30.17 -0.67
CA LEU A 153 -3.13 29.50 -1.07
C LEU A 153 -2.32 28.98 0.12
N LYS A 154 -2.21 29.77 1.20
CA LYS A 154 -1.50 29.32 2.42
C LYS A 154 -2.17 28.13 3.08
N VAL A 155 -3.51 28.07 3.10
CA VAL A 155 -4.26 26.93 3.64
C VAL A 155 -4.10 25.70 2.73
N GLU A 156 -4.23 25.89 1.42
CA GLU A 156 -4.07 24.81 0.45
C GLU A 156 -2.64 24.22 0.47
N ALA A 157 -1.63 25.07 0.66
CA ALA A 157 -0.23 24.67 0.71
C ALA A 157 0.10 23.71 1.86
N VAL A 158 -0.65 23.73 2.97
CA VAL A 158 -0.42 22.84 4.12
C VAL A 158 -0.54 21.36 3.75
N VAL A 159 -1.28 21.03 2.68
CA VAL A 159 -1.42 19.62 2.27
C VAL A 159 -0.08 18.95 1.94
N VAL A 160 0.89 19.71 1.40
CA VAL A 160 2.18 19.15 1.02
C VAL A 160 3.02 18.78 2.25
N PRO A 161 3.36 19.72 3.18
CA PRO A 161 4.12 19.37 4.38
C PRO A 161 3.37 18.39 5.30
N ALA A 162 2.03 18.44 5.37
CA ALA A 162 1.26 17.47 6.13
C ALA A 162 1.35 16.06 5.53
N SER A 163 1.32 15.93 4.19
CA SER A 163 1.52 14.64 3.52
C SER A 163 2.95 14.12 3.68
N ILE A 164 3.97 15.00 3.63
CA ILE A 164 5.36 14.63 3.91
C ILE A 164 5.50 14.13 5.35
N ALA A 165 4.91 14.83 6.33
CA ALA A 165 4.93 14.43 7.74
C ALA A 165 4.27 13.03 7.92
N ALA A 166 3.13 12.79 7.26
CA ALA A 166 2.48 11.48 7.26
C ALA A 166 3.39 10.36 6.71
N MET A 167 4.13 10.65 5.63
CA MET A 167 5.06 9.70 5.02
C MET A 167 6.30 9.42 5.87
N LYS A 168 6.65 10.34 6.75
CA LYS A 168 7.76 10.23 7.72
C LYS A 168 7.34 9.68 9.08
N ASP A 169 6.08 9.30 9.26
CA ASP A 169 5.49 8.93 10.56
C ASP A 169 5.55 10.04 11.63
N ASP A 170 5.69 11.31 11.22
CA ASP A 170 5.66 12.46 12.12
C ASP A 170 4.22 12.98 12.29
N TYR A 171 3.42 12.19 12.99
CA TYR A 171 1.98 12.50 13.19
C TYR A 171 1.75 13.68 14.10
N THR A 172 2.68 13.96 15.02
CA THR A 172 2.61 15.13 15.89
C THR A 172 2.71 16.40 15.07
N HIS A 173 3.72 16.49 14.22
CA HIS A 173 3.90 17.63 13.32
C HIS A 173 2.74 17.77 12.31
N LEU A 174 2.23 16.63 11.77
CA LEU A 174 1.05 16.65 10.90
C LEU A 174 -0.16 17.28 11.60
N LEU A 175 -0.45 16.88 12.83
CA LEU A 175 -1.58 17.43 13.60
C LEU A 175 -1.37 18.92 13.90
N GLU A 176 -0.18 19.33 14.32
CA GLU A 176 0.16 20.75 14.54
C GLU A 176 -0.06 21.60 13.28
N LEU A 177 0.42 21.13 12.12
CA LEU A 177 0.23 21.83 10.83
C LEU A 177 -1.25 22.00 10.47
N THR A 178 -2.05 20.98 10.72
CA THR A 178 -3.47 20.98 10.34
C THR A 178 -4.38 21.67 11.36
N GLU A 179 -4.02 21.69 12.64
CA GLU A 179 -4.76 22.40 13.71
C GLU A 179 -4.64 23.92 13.61
N GLN A 180 -3.49 24.42 13.16
CA GLN A 180 -3.28 25.86 12.95
C GLN A 180 -4.25 26.49 11.94
N LEU A 181 -4.86 25.67 11.07
CA LEU A 181 -5.80 26.16 10.06
C LEU A 181 -7.18 26.55 10.63
N GLY A 182 -7.52 26.05 11.83
CA GLY A 182 -8.83 26.26 12.44
C GLY A 182 -9.99 25.68 11.61
N ASP A 183 -11.23 26.01 12.01
CA ASP A 183 -12.45 25.51 11.35
C ASP A 183 -12.88 26.32 10.10
N LYS A 184 -12.02 27.15 9.55
CA LYS A 184 -12.37 27.97 8.37
C LYS A 184 -11.98 27.25 7.08
N PRO A 185 -12.86 26.44 6.50
CA PRO A 185 -12.58 25.76 5.24
C PRO A 185 -12.53 26.77 4.09
N VAL A 186 -11.49 26.69 3.28
CA VAL A 186 -11.37 27.51 2.09
C VAL A 186 -12.15 26.87 0.93
N ASN A 187 -12.09 25.55 0.81
CA ASN A 187 -12.92 24.77 -0.11
C ASN A 187 -13.20 23.38 0.43
N ASN A 188 -14.27 22.75 -0.06
CA ASN A 188 -14.74 21.46 0.40
C ASN A 188 -13.71 20.33 0.18
N LEU A 189 -12.97 20.36 -0.93
CA LEU A 189 -11.99 19.33 -1.22
C LEU A 189 -10.80 19.40 -0.26
N MET A 190 -10.36 20.58 0.10
CA MET A 190 -9.30 20.76 1.09
C MET A 190 -9.72 20.27 2.47
N VAL A 191 -10.99 20.53 2.87
CA VAL A 191 -11.54 19.95 4.10
C VAL A 191 -11.49 18.42 4.06
N ALA A 192 -11.82 17.81 2.93
CA ALA A 192 -11.75 16.36 2.77
C ALA A 192 -10.32 15.84 2.97
N VAL A 193 -9.35 16.39 2.23
CA VAL A 193 -7.95 15.92 2.27
C VAL A 193 -7.33 16.13 3.67
N LEU A 194 -7.54 17.29 4.30
CA LEU A 194 -7.01 17.54 5.64
C LEU A 194 -7.68 16.68 6.71
N SER A 195 -8.99 16.40 6.56
CA SER A 195 -9.69 15.48 7.47
C SER A 195 -9.20 14.03 7.30
N ASP A 196 -8.89 13.61 6.08
CA ASP A 196 -8.28 12.29 5.78
C ASP A 196 -6.91 12.17 6.45
N LEU A 197 -6.00 13.13 6.21
CA LEU A 197 -4.67 13.15 6.82
C LEU A 197 -4.73 13.14 8.34
N ARG A 198 -5.59 13.96 8.94
CA ARG A 198 -5.80 13.96 10.41
C ARG A 198 -6.40 12.65 10.91
N GLY A 199 -7.37 12.08 10.18
CA GLY A 199 -7.96 10.80 10.50
C GLY A 199 -6.92 9.67 10.47
N TYR A 200 -6.03 9.68 9.49
CA TYR A 200 -4.90 8.74 9.41
C TYR A 200 -3.92 8.95 10.58
N ALA A 201 -3.55 10.20 10.92
CA ALA A 201 -2.68 10.47 12.06
C ALA A 201 -3.28 9.97 13.38
N GLN A 202 -4.57 10.23 13.63
CA GLN A 202 -5.27 9.72 14.81
C GLN A 202 -5.30 8.18 14.85
N PHE A 203 -5.50 7.52 13.70
CA PHE A 203 -5.41 6.07 13.59
C PHE A 203 -4.02 5.56 14.03
N ARG A 204 -2.96 6.19 13.52
CA ARG A 204 -1.58 5.78 13.82
C ARG A 204 -1.21 6.00 15.29
N GLN A 205 -1.81 7.00 15.93
CA GLN A 205 -1.63 7.26 17.36
C GLN A 205 -2.57 6.43 18.28
N GLY A 206 -3.36 5.50 17.72
CA GLY A 206 -4.26 4.65 18.50
C GLY A 206 -5.58 5.29 18.91
N HIS A 207 -5.89 6.48 18.43
CA HIS A 207 -7.16 7.16 18.68
C HIS A 207 -8.21 6.73 17.64
N PHE A 208 -8.54 5.43 17.62
CA PHE A 208 -9.36 4.80 16.56
C PHE A 208 -10.75 5.40 16.44
N THR A 209 -11.37 5.81 17.56
CA THR A 209 -12.70 6.45 17.55
C THR A 209 -12.65 7.83 16.90
N ASP A 210 -11.67 8.66 17.26
CA ASP A 210 -11.52 10.01 16.71
C ASP A 210 -11.13 9.94 15.23
N SER A 211 -10.28 8.98 14.88
CA SER A 211 -9.96 8.65 13.49
C SER A 211 -11.22 8.41 12.65
N LYS A 212 -12.13 7.56 13.11
CA LYS A 212 -13.38 7.24 12.39
C LYS A 212 -14.25 8.49 12.16
N VAL A 213 -14.36 9.38 13.13
CA VAL A 213 -15.13 10.63 13.00
C VAL A 213 -14.53 11.53 11.91
N LEU A 214 -13.20 11.69 11.90
CA LEU A 214 -12.50 12.50 10.90
C LEU A 214 -12.58 11.90 9.50
N LEU A 215 -12.46 10.58 9.39
CA LEU A 215 -12.57 9.86 8.10
C LEU A 215 -14.00 9.91 7.54
N GLU A 216 -15.03 9.83 8.38
CA GLU A 216 -16.42 10.01 7.93
C GLU A 216 -16.67 11.46 7.47
N ARG A 217 -16.11 12.46 8.16
CA ARG A 217 -16.12 13.86 7.69
C ARG A 217 -15.43 13.98 6.32
N ALA A 218 -14.27 13.38 6.14
CA ALA A 218 -13.55 13.38 4.88
C ALA A 218 -14.39 12.74 3.75
N TRP A 219 -15.03 11.61 4.04
CA TRP A 219 -15.90 10.91 3.10
C TRP A 219 -17.05 11.81 2.61
N GLN A 220 -17.74 12.51 3.52
CA GLN A 220 -18.84 13.42 3.17
C GLN A 220 -18.38 14.51 2.20
N TYR A 221 -17.23 15.13 2.46
CA TYR A 221 -16.70 16.19 1.60
C TYR A 221 -16.12 15.65 0.28
N PHE A 222 -15.53 14.45 0.24
CA PHE A 222 -15.16 13.78 -1.01
C PHE A 222 -16.39 13.42 -1.85
N SER A 223 -17.47 12.98 -1.22
CA SER A 223 -18.73 12.66 -1.89
C SER A 223 -19.37 13.91 -2.55
N LEU A 224 -19.41 15.06 -1.85
CA LEU A 224 -19.87 16.33 -2.41
C LEU A 224 -19.12 16.73 -3.68
N ASN A 225 -17.83 16.38 -3.76
CA ASN A 225 -16.96 16.67 -4.89
C ASN A 225 -16.85 15.50 -5.89
N LYS A 226 -17.63 14.43 -5.72
CA LYS A 226 -17.65 13.22 -6.57
C LYS A 226 -16.27 12.55 -6.68
N GLN A 227 -15.51 12.51 -5.60
CA GLN A 227 -14.14 12.03 -5.52
C GLN A 227 -14.08 10.54 -5.13
N SER A 228 -14.35 9.65 -6.08
CA SER A 228 -14.46 8.20 -5.81
C SER A 228 -13.19 7.59 -5.19
N TYR A 229 -12.00 8.00 -5.62
CA TYR A 229 -10.77 7.50 -5.03
C TYR A 229 -10.59 7.95 -3.58
N GLY A 230 -10.81 9.25 -3.30
CA GLY A 230 -10.76 9.77 -1.93
C GLY A 230 -11.78 9.09 -1.01
N MET A 231 -13.02 8.88 -1.49
CA MET A 231 -14.05 8.11 -0.75
C MET A 231 -13.56 6.69 -0.43
N ALA A 232 -12.99 5.98 -1.41
CA ALA A 232 -12.48 4.63 -1.21
C ALA A 232 -11.29 4.58 -0.23
N VAL A 233 -10.37 5.55 -0.30
CA VAL A 233 -9.23 5.64 0.63
C VAL A 233 -9.70 5.80 2.06
N VAL A 234 -10.61 6.76 2.32
CA VAL A 234 -11.08 7.01 3.70
C VAL A 234 -11.90 5.86 4.24
N ASP A 235 -12.71 5.19 3.40
CA ASP A 235 -13.43 3.98 3.79
C ASP A 235 -12.47 2.84 4.14
N CYS A 236 -11.39 2.69 3.40
CA CYS A 236 -10.39 1.68 3.69
C CYS A 236 -9.62 1.99 4.99
N TYR A 237 -9.28 3.25 5.26
CA TYR A 237 -8.69 3.62 6.56
C TYR A 237 -9.67 3.41 7.72
N ALA A 238 -10.94 3.79 7.55
CA ALA A 238 -11.98 3.54 8.56
C ALA A 238 -12.20 2.03 8.79
N GLY A 239 -12.12 1.22 7.74
CA GLY A 239 -12.15 -0.24 7.84
C GLY A 239 -10.97 -0.80 8.64
N ILE A 240 -9.74 -0.31 8.38
CA ILE A 240 -8.56 -0.71 9.16
C ILE A 240 -8.68 -0.26 10.63
N ALA A 241 -9.22 0.93 10.91
CA ALA A 241 -9.49 1.35 12.28
C ALA A 241 -10.52 0.43 12.97
N ASN A 242 -11.53 -0.07 12.22
CA ASN A 242 -12.47 -1.07 12.73
C ASN A 242 -11.80 -2.43 12.99
N PHE A 243 -10.76 -2.83 12.25
CA PHE A 243 -9.96 -4.02 12.60
C PHE A 243 -9.35 -3.90 14.00
N GLN A 244 -8.77 -2.74 14.33
CA GLN A 244 -8.20 -2.50 15.66
C GLN A 244 -9.23 -2.60 16.80
N LEU A 245 -10.50 -2.40 16.47
CA LEU A 245 -11.63 -2.50 17.39
C LEU A 245 -12.37 -3.86 17.32
N LEU A 246 -11.87 -4.81 16.54
CA LEU A 246 -12.50 -6.12 16.24
C LEU A 246 -13.89 -6.02 15.56
N ASN A 247 -14.18 -4.91 14.88
CA ASN A 247 -15.44 -4.68 14.16
C ASN A 247 -15.31 -5.10 12.68
N TYR A 248 -14.99 -6.37 12.41
CA TYR A 248 -14.71 -6.86 11.05
C TYR A 248 -15.93 -6.81 10.12
N GLN A 249 -17.14 -6.97 10.66
CA GLN A 249 -18.38 -6.82 9.88
C GLN A 249 -18.56 -5.39 9.36
N GLU A 250 -18.29 -4.40 10.21
CA GLU A 250 -18.35 -3.00 9.80
C GLU A 250 -17.21 -2.63 8.83
N ALA A 251 -16.01 -3.15 9.05
CA ALA A 251 -14.91 -2.99 8.10
C ALA A 251 -15.28 -3.53 6.71
N TYR A 252 -15.90 -4.71 6.64
CA TYR A 252 -16.34 -5.30 5.40
C TYR A 252 -17.37 -4.41 4.66
N ARG A 253 -18.34 -3.85 5.38
CA ARG A 253 -19.34 -2.92 4.81
C ARG A 253 -18.69 -1.65 4.25
N LEU A 254 -17.68 -1.11 4.95
CA LEU A 254 -16.92 0.05 4.48
C LEU A 254 -16.16 -0.26 3.20
N PHE A 255 -15.58 -1.46 3.08
CA PHE A 255 -14.91 -1.88 1.84
C PHE A 255 -15.89 -2.13 0.69
N GLU A 256 -17.11 -2.62 0.95
CA GLU A 256 -18.18 -2.68 -0.07
C GLU A 256 -18.58 -1.27 -0.53
N ARG A 257 -18.80 -0.33 0.40
CA ARG A 257 -19.06 1.08 0.08
C ARG A 257 -17.95 1.71 -0.76
N ALA A 258 -16.69 1.42 -0.45
CA ALA A 258 -15.53 1.87 -1.20
C ALA A 258 -15.53 1.32 -2.64
N GLU A 259 -15.89 0.06 -2.84
CA GLU A 259 -15.98 -0.56 -4.16
C GLU A 259 -17.11 0.05 -5.01
N GLU A 260 -18.27 0.25 -4.42
CA GLU A 260 -19.40 0.94 -5.06
C GLU A 260 -19.03 2.36 -5.49
N ALA A 261 -18.32 3.12 -4.64
CA ALA A 261 -17.83 4.45 -4.97
C ALA A 261 -16.90 4.42 -6.21
N GLY A 262 -16.06 3.39 -6.34
CA GLY A 262 -15.19 3.20 -7.51
C GLY A 262 -15.95 2.94 -8.81
N LEU A 263 -17.12 2.31 -8.74
CA LEU A 263 -17.97 1.99 -9.91
C LEU A 263 -18.87 3.17 -10.34
N TYR A 264 -19.21 4.07 -9.42
CA TYR A 264 -20.25 5.09 -9.61
C TYR A 264 -19.90 6.21 -10.61
N THR A 265 -18.64 6.41 -10.97
CA THR A 265 -18.17 7.57 -11.75
C THR A 265 -18.16 7.37 -13.26
N GLY A 266 -18.97 6.48 -13.83
CA GLY A 266 -19.16 6.32 -15.29
C GLY A 266 -17.95 5.89 -16.11
N SER A 267 -16.73 6.22 -15.67
CA SER A 267 -15.45 5.76 -16.22
C SER A 267 -14.76 4.70 -15.35
N GLY A 268 -15.38 4.31 -14.22
CA GLY A 268 -14.87 3.38 -13.23
C GLY A 268 -13.47 3.74 -12.73
N ASN A 269 -13.31 4.08 -11.46
CA ASN A 269 -11.96 4.26 -10.92
C ASN A 269 -11.38 2.90 -10.52
N ILE A 270 -10.62 2.27 -11.43
CA ILE A 270 -10.05 0.94 -11.23
C ILE A 270 -9.15 0.85 -9.99
N PHE A 271 -8.48 1.95 -9.59
CA PHE A 271 -7.64 1.99 -8.40
C PHE A 271 -8.47 1.99 -7.12
N ALA A 272 -9.61 2.70 -7.09
CA ALA A 272 -10.54 2.68 -5.98
C ALA A 272 -11.12 1.27 -5.77
N SER A 273 -11.56 0.62 -6.85
CA SER A 273 -12.07 -0.76 -6.81
C SER A 273 -10.98 -1.75 -6.41
N ALA A 274 -9.75 -1.62 -6.92
CA ALA A 274 -8.63 -2.49 -6.57
C ALA A 274 -8.27 -2.37 -5.08
N LEU A 275 -8.30 -1.15 -4.54
CA LEU A 275 -8.03 -0.88 -3.14
C LEU A 275 -9.08 -1.55 -2.24
N ALA A 276 -10.35 -1.30 -2.51
CA ALA A 276 -11.47 -1.89 -1.77
C ALA A 276 -11.47 -3.43 -1.84
N SER A 277 -11.28 -4.00 -3.03
CA SER A 277 -11.20 -5.45 -3.24
C SER A 277 -10.01 -6.08 -2.49
N THR A 278 -8.84 -5.40 -2.45
CA THR A 278 -7.68 -5.86 -1.68
C THR A 278 -8.03 -5.94 -0.19
N MET A 279 -8.67 -4.91 0.36
CA MET A 279 -9.07 -4.89 1.77
C MET A 279 -10.16 -5.92 2.10
N ARG A 280 -11.12 -6.17 1.19
CA ARG A 280 -12.08 -7.27 1.33
C ARG A 280 -11.40 -8.64 1.35
N GLY A 281 -10.36 -8.82 0.53
CA GLY A 281 -9.53 -10.03 0.55
C GLY A 281 -8.93 -10.31 1.94
N THR A 282 -8.56 -9.28 2.68
CA THR A 282 -8.07 -9.40 4.06
C THR A 282 -9.15 -9.93 5.01
N VAL A 283 -10.40 -9.45 4.87
CA VAL A 283 -11.52 -9.95 5.67
C VAL A 283 -11.85 -11.41 5.32
N TYR A 284 -11.89 -11.74 4.02
CA TYR A 284 -12.14 -13.12 3.58
C TYR A 284 -11.11 -14.09 4.13
N TYR A 285 -9.85 -13.67 4.23
CA TYR A 285 -8.82 -14.48 4.87
C TYR A 285 -9.17 -14.78 6.33
N GLU A 286 -9.48 -13.77 7.14
CA GLU A 286 -9.81 -13.95 8.56
C GLU A 286 -11.04 -14.86 8.75
N TRP A 287 -12.00 -14.84 7.82
CA TRP A 287 -13.16 -15.72 7.77
C TRP A 287 -12.88 -17.08 7.10
N ASN A 288 -11.60 -17.43 6.89
CA ASN A 288 -11.14 -18.68 6.27
C ASN A 288 -11.66 -18.92 4.83
N ARG A 289 -12.00 -17.86 4.09
CA ARG A 289 -12.37 -17.90 2.68
C ARG A 289 -11.13 -17.70 1.80
N LEU A 290 -10.18 -18.66 1.87
CA LEU A 290 -8.83 -18.49 1.32
C LEU A 290 -8.81 -18.29 -0.21
N LYS A 291 -9.63 -19.07 -0.95
CA LYS A 291 -9.67 -18.98 -2.42
C LYS A 291 -10.18 -17.62 -2.89
N GLU A 292 -11.24 -17.10 -2.26
CA GLU A 292 -11.76 -15.78 -2.58
C GLU A 292 -10.79 -14.68 -2.19
N ALA A 293 -10.11 -14.80 -1.05
CA ALA A 293 -9.06 -13.88 -0.66
C ALA A 293 -7.94 -13.84 -1.71
N GLN A 294 -7.38 -14.99 -2.10
CA GLN A 294 -6.32 -15.08 -3.11
C GLN A 294 -6.76 -14.50 -4.46
N LEU A 295 -7.99 -14.80 -4.90
CA LEU A 295 -8.51 -14.28 -6.17
C LEU A 295 -8.52 -12.76 -6.18
N LEU A 296 -9.06 -12.12 -5.13
CA LEU A 296 -9.09 -10.66 -5.03
C LEU A 296 -7.69 -10.06 -4.96
N LEU A 297 -6.80 -10.64 -4.15
CA LEU A 297 -5.45 -10.13 -3.96
C LEU A 297 -4.61 -10.23 -5.23
N ASN A 298 -4.59 -11.41 -5.88
CA ASN A 298 -3.81 -11.61 -7.11
C ASN A 298 -4.30 -10.74 -8.27
N SER A 299 -5.60 -10.44 -8.33
CA SER A 299 -6.18 -9.62 -9.40
C SER A 299 -5.90 -8.12 -9.23
N ASN A 300 -5.67 -7.64 -8.00
CA ASN A 300 -5.69 -6.20 -7.71
C ASN A 300 -4.34 -5.64 -7.22
N LEU A 301 -3.47 -6.45 -6.59
CA LEU A 301 -2.25 -5.93 -5.97
C LEU A 301 -1.29 -5.27 -6.96
N SER A 302 -1.19 -5.78 -8.20
CA SER A 302 -0.32 -5.19 -9.23
C SER A 302 -0.72 -3.74 -9.58
N LEU A 303 -2.00 -3.40 -9.50
CA LEU A 303 -2.49 -2.04 -9.74
C LEU A 303 -2.10 -1.07 -8.62
N LEU A 304 -1.88 -1.57 -7.41
CA LEU A 304 -1.58 -0.77 -6.21
C LEU A 304 -0.07 -0.60 -5.96
N GLU A 305 0.80 -1.15 -6.81
CA GLU A 305 2.25 -1.11 -6.59
C GLU A 305 2.87 0.28 -6.73
N GLU A 306 2.34 1.12 -7.62
CA GLU A 306 2.97 2.39 -7.96
C GLU A 306 2.26 3.61 -7.36
N ILE A 307 1.01 3.46 -6.90
CA ILE A 307 0.16 4.59 -6.53
C ILE A 307 -0.49 4.38 -5.17
N GLY A 308 -0.61 5.47 -4.43
CA GLY A 308 -1.35 5.55 -3.19
C GLY A 308 -0.58 5.09 -1.96
N PRO A 309 -1.21 5.15 -0.78
CA PRO A 309 -0.58 4.81 0.49
C PRO A 309 -0.11 3.35 0.52
N PRO A 310 1.15 3.09 0.90
CA PRO A 310 1.73 1.74 0.89
C PRO A 310 1.07 0.76 1.86
N ILE A 311 0.37 1.26 2.86
CA ILE A 311 -0.31 0.43 3.87
C ILE A 311 -1.30 -0.56 3.23
N PHE A 312 -2.06 -0.15 2.21
CA PHE A 312 -3.08 -1.01 1.59
C PHE A 312 -2.50 -2.18 0.80
N PRO A 313 -1.55 -1.98 -0.14
CA PRO A 313 -0.90 -3.13 -0.78
C PRO A 313 -0.11 -3.98 0.22
N CYS A 314 0.43 -3.41 1.30
CA CYS A 314 1.10 -4.17 2.35
C CYS A 314 0.11 -5.08 3.11
N TYR A 315 -1.09 -4.62 3.44
CA TYR A 315 -2.16 -5.50 3.95
C TYR A 315 -2.43 -6.66 2.98
N GLY A 316 -2.52 -6.36 1.70
CA GLY A 316 -2.73 -7.38 0.66
C GLY A 316 -1.58 -8.38 0.57
N TYR A 317 -0.32 -7.95 0.56
CA TYR A 317 0.83 -8.84 0.51
C TYR A 317 0.99 -9.69 1.77
N VAL A 318 0.76 -9.12 2.95
CA VAL A 318 0.74 -9.87 4.20
C VAL A 318 -0.36 -10.94 4.17
N THR A 319 -1.56 -10.57 3.74
CA THR A 319 -2.67 -11.53 3.64
C THR A 319 -2.38 -12.62 2.60
N LEU A 320 -1.80 -12.27 1.47
CA LEU A 320 -1.41 -13.23 0.43
C LEU A 320 -0.32 -14.19 0.93
N SER A 321 0.65 -13.69 1.70
CA SER A 321 1.65 -14.50 2.40
C SER A 321 1.00 -15.54 3.33
N ARG A 322 0.02 -15.10 4.11
CA ARG A 322 -0.73 -15.99 5.01
C ARG A 322 -1.54 -17.03 4.25
N CYS A 323 -2.14 -16.67 3.10
CA CYS A 323 -2.84 -17.62 2.23
C CYS A 323 -1.90 -18.70 1.71
N TYR A 324 -0.73 -18.33 1.18
CA TYR A 324 0.28 -19.29 0.72
C TYR A 324 0.82 -20.16 1.87
N SER A 325 1.04 -19.55 3.04
CA SER A 325 1.42 -20.28 4.25
C SER A 325 0.38 -21.33 4.66
N ALA A 326 -0.91 -21.03 4.52
CA ALA A 326 -1.99 -21.97 4.81
C ALA A 326 -2.01 -23.16 3.82
N GLU A 327 -1.48 -23.00 2.63
CA GLU A 327 -1.33 -24.03 1.59
C GLU A 327 0.01 -24.77 1.67
N GLY A 328 0.93 -24.31 2.55
CA GLY A 328 2.27 -24.88 2.72
C GLY A 328 3.28 -24.40 1.66
N ASP A 329 2.95 -23.36 0.90
CA ASP A 329 3.87 -22.73 -0.05
C ASP A 329 4.68 -21.62 0.64
N TRP A 330 5.74 -22.02 1.34
CA TRP A 330 6.59 -21.15 2.15
C TRP A 330 7.38 -20.15 1.31
N ASP A 331 7.77 -20.53 0.09
CA ASP A 331 8.53 -19.67 -0.82
C ASP A 331 7.65 -18.55 -1.37
N ALA A 332 6.45 -18.86 -1.83
CA ALA A 332 5.49 -17.85 -2.25
C ALA A 332 5.08 -16.93 -1.09
N ALA A 333 4.92 -17.47 0.11
CA ALA A 333 4.63 -16.70 1.31
C ALA A 333 5.74 -15.67 1.62
N ASN A 334 7.00 -16.10 1.62
CA ASN A 334 8.13 -15.20 1.88
C ASN A 334 8.32 -14.17 0.75
N ASN A 335 8.09 -14.56 -0.51
CA ASN A 335 8.14 -13.65 -1.65
C ASN A 335 7.08 -12.53 -1.54
N ALA A 336 5.87 -12.83 -1.07
CA ALA A 336 4.85 -11.83 -0.81
C ALA A 336 5.30 -10.83 0.28
N LEU A 337 5.93 -11.29 1.37
CA LEU A 337 6.50 -10.42 2.39
C LEU A 337 7.63 -9.54 1.87
N ASN A 338 8.49 -10.07 0.99
CA ASN A 338 9.53 -9.27 0.33
C ASN A 338 8.93 -8.16 -0.54
N ARG A 339 7.82 -8.41 -1.24
CA ARG A 339 7.11 -7.37 -2.01
C ARG A 339 6.54 -6.28 -1.10
N CYS A 340 6.03 -6.64 0.08
CA CYS A 340 5.62 -5.66 1.09
C CYS A 340 6.78 -4.72 1.46
N LEU A 341 7.98 -5.24 1.76
CA LEU A 341 9.16 -4.42 2.08
C LEU A 341 9.63 -3.57 0.89
N ILE A 342 9.59 -4.10 -0.33
CA ILE A 342 9.94 -3.33 -1.53
C ILE A 342 8.96 -2.16 -1.71
N ARG A 343 7.67 -2.39 -1.50
CA ARG A 343 6.63 -1.36 -1.64
C ARG A 343 6.74 -0.26 -0.58
N SER A 344 7.16 -0.62 0.62
CA SER A 344 7.29 0.31 1.75
C SER A 344 8.68 0.94 1.91
N ARG A 345 9.68 0.57 1.08
CA ARG A 345 11.10 0.98 1.23
C ARG A 345 11.35 2.49 1.23
N HIS A 346 10.44 3.27 0.65
CA HIS A 346 10.52 4.73 0.62
C HIS A 346 9.80 5.40 1.79
N CYS A 347 9.08 4.61 2.61
CA CYS A 347 8.53 5.07 3.87
C CYS A 347 9.62 4.94 4.94
N LEU A 348 9.90 5.99 5.65
CA LEU A 348 10.91 5.99 6.72
C LEU A 348 10.40 5.30 8.00
N SER A 349 9.29 4.57 7.92
CA SER A 349 8.60 3.93 9.02
C SER A 349 9.17 2.55 9.34
N ASN A 350 9.47 2.31 10.61
CA ASN A 350 9.80 0.99 11.13
C ASN A 350 8.59 0.05 11.19
N PHE A 351 7.37 0.57 11.02
CA PHE A 351 6.12 -0.19 11.10
C PHE A 351 6.10 -1.38 10.15
N PHE A 352 6.40 -1.15 8.87
CA PHE A 352 6.35 -2.22 7.87
C PHE A 352 7.40 -3.30 8.12
N THR A 353 8.58 -2.91 8.58
CA THR A 353 9.65 -3.85 8.94
C THR A 353 9.23 -4.71 10.13
N ALA A 354 8.73 -4.10 11.20
CA ALA A 354 8.26 -4.83 12.39
C ALA A 354 7.07 -5.75 12.07
N TRP A 355 6.18 -5.31 11.19
CA TRP A 355 5.05 -6.12 10.74
C TRP A 355 5.49 -7.33 9.91
N VAL A 356 6.33 -7.14 8.90
CA VAL A 356 6.87 -8.24 8.09
C VAL A 356 7.66 -9.23 8.94
N GLU A 357 8.42 -8.75 9.92
CA GLU A 357 9.12 -9.58 10.88
C GLU A 357 8.15 -10.45 11.71
N ARG A 358 7.05 -9.86 12.20
CA ARG A 358 5.98 -10.62 12.85
C ARG A 358 5.47 -11.77 11.96
N GLU A 359 5.22 -11.50 10.71
CA GLU A 359 4.73 -12.53 9.78
C GLU A 359 5.79 -13.62 9.53
N ARG A 360 7.07 -13.25 9.43
CA ARG A 360 8.17 -14.22 9.29
C ARG A 360 8.32 -15.11 10.52
N LEU A 361 8.16 -14.55 11.73
CA LEU A 361 8.15 -15.34 12.98
C LEU A 361 6.96 -16.30 13.02
N LEU A 362 5.78 -15.89 12.55
CA LEU A 362 4.62 -16.78 12.41
C LEU A 362 4.88 -17.90 11.39
N LEU A 363 5.49 -17.58 10.25
CA LEU A 363 5.93 -18.59 9.28
C LEU A 363 6.95 -19.55 9.89
N GLY A 364 7.93 -19.02 10.62
CA GLY A 364 8.95 -19.82 11.32
C GLY A 364 8.35 -20.81 12.32
N THR A 365 7.33 -20.39 13.08
CA THR A 365 6.60 -21.27 14.00
C THR A 365 5.94 -22.43 13.25
N LYS A 366 5.24 -22.15 12.13
CA LYS A 366 4.57 -23.16 11.31
C LYS A 366 5.57 -24.14 10.66
N ILE A 367 6.70 -23.61 10.18
CA ILE A 367 7.79 -24.42 9.62
C ILE A 367 8.37 -25.32 10.71
N PHE A 368 8.59 -24.81 11.92
CA PHE A 368 9.06 -25.59 13.07
C PHE A 368 8.06 -26.68 13.47
N ASP A 369 6.76 -26.36 13.53
CA ASP A 369 5.68 -27.33 13.81
C ASP A 369 5.62 -28.42 12.74
N SER A 370 6.06 -28.15 11.50
CA SER A 370 6.18 -29.13 10.42
C SER A 370 7.46 -29.99 10.47
N GLY A 371 8.35 -29.74 11.43
CA GLY A 371 9.61 -30.49 11.63
C GLY A 371 10.79 -30.01 10.79
N ALA A 372 10.71 -28.83 10.17
CA ALA A 372 11.81 -28.20 9.44
C ALA A 372 12.60 -27.22 10.34
N SER A 373 13.87 -26.96 9.99
CA SER A 373 14.72 -26.01 10.75
C SER A 373 14.51 -24.59 10.28
N TYR A 374 14.31 -23.66 11.22
CA TYR A 374 14.28 -22.21 10.96
C TYR A 374 15.58 -21.58 11.50
N SER A 375 16.42 -21.02 10.62
CA SER A 375 17.82 -20.64 10.91
C SER A 375 18.06 -19.17 11.27
N ASN A 376 17.04 -18.30 11.39
CA ASN A 376 17.22 -16.85 11.47
C ASN A 376 16.82 -16.21 12.82
N LEU A 377 16.83 -16.96 13.92
CA LEU A 377 16.41 -16.43 15.23
C LEU A 377 17.45 -15.53 15.93
N ASP A 378 18.73 -15.63 15.55
CA ASP A 378 19.83 -15.01 16.34
C ASP A 378 20.08 -13.50 15.99
N ASN A 379 19.46 -12.97 14.93
CA ASN A 379 19.73 -11.62 14.43
C ASN A 379 18.63 -10.60 14.70
N HIS A 380 17.68 -10.90 15.61
CA HIS A 380 16.59 -9.95 15.88
C HIS A 380 17.01 -8.89 16.90
N PRO A 381 16.74 -7.59 16.65
CA PRO A 381 17.04 -6.53 17.60
C PRO A 381 16.22 -6.72 18.88
N VAL A 382 16.90 -6.65 20.04
CA VAL A 382 16.24 -6.71 21.35
C VAL A 382 15.52 -5.40 21.59
N PHE A 383 14.21 -5.46 21.83
CA PHE A 383 13.42 -4.30 22.21
C PHE A 383 13.63 -3.97 23.69
N ASN A 384 13.96 -2.70 23.98
CA ASN A 384 14.13 -2.26 25.36
C ASN A 384 12.77 -1.98 26.00
N ILE A 385 12.35 -2.79 26.98
CA ILE A 385 11.09 -2.62 27.71
C ILE A 385 11.03 -1.27 28.46
N ASP A 386 12.14 -0.79 28.97
CA ASP A 386 12.18 0.48 29.71
C ASP A 386 11.95 1.70 28.78
N ALA A 387 12.05 1.48 27.47
CA ALA A 387 11.82 2.50 26.45
C ALA A 387 10.42 2.42 25.81
N ILE A 388 9.45 1.71 26.42
CA ILE A 388 8.08 1.64 25.88
C ILE A 388 7.50 3.05 25.79
N PRO A 389 7.08 3.51 24.58
CA PRO A 389 6.57 4.85 24.41
C PRO A 389 5.34 5.14 25.25
N LYS A 390 5.22 6.38 25.69
CA LYS A 390 4.03 6.87 26.40
C LYS A 390 2.78 6.86 25.50
N TYR A 391 2.99 7.10 24.20
CA TYR A 391 1.96 7.15 23.17
C TYR A 391 1.91 5.84 22.40
N TRP A 392 0.73 5.51 21.86
CA TRP A 392 0.59 4.35 20.99
C TRP A 392 1.41 4.52 19.72
N ASP A 393 2.20 3.50 19.39
CA ASP A 393 2.75 3.26 18.07
C ASP A 393 2.57 1.78 17.72
N ILE A 394 1.97 1.51 16.58
CA ILE A 394 1.73 0.15 16.11
C ILE A 394 3.04 -0.60 15.78
N ALA A 395 4.13 0.12 15.46
CA ALA A 395 5.45 -0.48 15.27
C ALA A 395 6.02 -1.02 16.59
N ASP A 396 5.86 -0.27 17.68
CA ASP A 396 6.28 -0.71 19.02
C ASP A 396 5.47 -1.90 19.49
N TYR A 397 4.15 -1.90 19.22
CA TYR A 397 3.30 -3.03 19.48
C TYR A 397 3.80 -4.31 18.76
N PHE A 398 4.11 -4.23 17.45
CA PHE A 398 4.66 -5.37 16.74
C PHE A 398 6.03 -5.78 17.26
N SER A 399 6.87 -4.82 17.61
CA SER A 399 8.19 -5.10 18.17
C SER A 399 8.11 -5.85 19.50
N LEU A 400 7.22 -5.44 20.40
CA LEU A 400 6.94 -6.16 21.66
C LEU A 400 6.40 -7.58 21.39
N ALA A 401 5.42 -7.72 20.50
CA ALA A 401 4.86 -9.02 20.15
C ALA A 401 5.92 -9.95 19.52
N ASN A 402 6.84 -9.41 18.73
CA ASN A 402 7.96 -10.16 18.16
C ASN A 402 8.91 -10.69 19.23
N GLN A 403 9.22 -9.90 20.27
CA GLN A 403 10.05 -10.38 21.39
C GLN A 403 9.39 -11.54 22.15
N VAL A 404 8.06 -11.49 22.34
CA VAL A 404 7.33 -12.62 22.94
C VAL A 404 7.48 -13.86 22.07
N ARG A 405 7.29 -13.75 20.75
CA ARG A 405 7.40 -14.88 19.80
C ARG A 405 8.81 -15.45 19.75
N ILE A 406 9.83 -14.61 19.74
CA ILE A 406 11.23 -15.02 19.79
C ILE A 406 11.50 -15.78 21.09
N GLY A 407 11.06 -15.26 22.24
CA GLY A 407 11.19 -15.93 23.53
C GLY A 407 10.52 -17.32 23.54
N ILE A 408 9.32 -17.46 22.96
CA ILE A 408 8.63 -18.73 22.79
C ILE A 408 9.46 -19.70 21.94
N LEU A 409 9.95 -19.26 20.78
CA LEU A 409 10.72 -20.09 19.84
C LEU A 409 12.08 -20.53 20.43
N GLN A 410 12.72 -19.68 21.24
CA GLN A 410 13.98 -19.95 21.92
C GLN A 410 13.79 -20.73 23.25
N ASN A 411 12.54 -21.03 23.62
CA ASN A 411 12.21 -21.60 24.94
C ASN A 411 12.70 -20.75 26.13
N ASN A 412 12.83 -19.44 25.92
CA ASN A 412 13.14 -18.46 26.96
C ASN A 412 11.84 -17.94 27.58
N VAL A 413 11.30 -18.77 28.49
CA VAL A 413 9.98 -18.55 29.07
C VAL A 413 9.91 -17.29 29.93
N ASP A 414 10.97 -16.99 30.71
CA ASP A 414 11.02 -15.79 31.55
C ASP A 414 11.07 -14.51 30.73
N GLY A 415 11.87 -14.48 29.67
CA GLY A 415 11.92 -13.37 28.72
C GLY A 415 10.56 -13.15 28.03
N ALA A 416 9.94 -14.23 27.51
CA ALA A 416 8.63 -14.17 26.90
C ALA A 416 7.55 -13.64 27.85
N ARG A 417 7.58 -14.06 29.12
CA ARG A 417 6.63 -13.60 30.17
C ARG A 417 6.75 -12.09 30.40
N MET A 418 7.97 -11.58 30.52
CA MET A 418 8.22 -10.16 30.74
C MET A 418 7.62 -9.33 29.61
N TYR A 419 7.88 -9.71 28.35
CA TYR A 419 7.38 -8.98 27.19
C TYR A 419 5.86 -9.11 27.00
N VAL A 420 5.24 -10.26 27.30
CA VAL A 420 3.79 -10.42 27.10
C VAL A 420 2.98 -9.61 28.12
N VAL A 421 3.47 -9.45 29.35
CA VAL A 421 2.84 -8.58 30.34
C VAL A 421 2.88 -7.12 29.86
N ALA A 422 4.06 -6.66 29.44
CA ALA A 422 4.22 -5.30 28.91
C ALA A 422 3.34 -5.06 27.65
N LEU A 423 3.28 -6.03 26.74
CA LEU A 423 2.44 -5.99 25.54
C LEU A 423 0.96 -5.84 25.89
N ARG A 424 0.46 -6.61 26.86
CA ARG A 424 -0.92 -6.57 27.30
C ARG A 424 -1.28 -5.24 27.94
N GLU A 425 -0.44 -4.75 28.85
CA GLU A 425 -0.63 -3.44 29.49
C GLU A 425 -0.65 -2.31 28.46
N TYR A 426 0.27 -2.34 27.50
CA TYR A 426 0.35 -1.39 26.41
C TYR A 426 -0.93 -1.39 25.55
N ALA A 427 -1.39 -2.58 25.13
CA ALA A 427 -2.60 -2.74 24.32
C ALA A 427 -3.87 -2.27 25.06
N GLN A 428 -4.01 -2.61 26.35
CA GLN A 428 -5.15 -2.22 27.18
C GLN A 428 -5.19 -0.71 27.43
N LYS A 429 -4.05 -0.10 27.73
CA LYS A 429 -3.91 1.35 27.95
C LYS A 429 -4.41 2.14 26.75
N HIS A 430 -4.12 1.67 25.55
CA HIS A 430 -4.48 2.35 24.32
C HIS A 430 -5.80 1.84 23.69
N ARG A 431 -6.54 0.96 24.36
CA ARG A 431 -7.83 0.41 23.91
C ARG A 431 -7.77 -0.23 22.52
N ALA A 432 -6.60 -0.76 22.12
CA ALA A 432 -6.39 -1.46 20.87
C ALA A 432 -6.87 -2.92 21.02
N THR A 433 -8.14 -3.15 20.76
CA THR A 433 -8.81 -4.44 21.07
C THR A 433 -8.19 -5.61 20.30
N GLN A 434 -7.77 -5.40 19.03
CA GLN A 434 -7.02 -6.42 18.25
C GLN A 434 -5.69 -6.77 18.93
N ALA A 435 -4.96 -5.76 19.41
CA ALA A 435 -3.70 -5.98 20.12
C ALA A 435 -3.92 -6.69 21.49
N VAL A 436 -5.04 -6.42 22.15
CA VAL A 436 -5.43 -7.17 23.36
C VAL A 436 -5.67 -8.63 23.03
N LEU A 437 -6.40 -8.94 21.93
CA LEU A 437 -6.63 -10.31 21.48
C LEU A 437 -5.31 -11.03 21.20
N ASP A 438 -4.41 -10.42 20.41
CA ASP A 438 -3.11 -11.00 20.09
C ASP A 438 -2.27 -11.24 21.38
N SER A 439 -2.31 -10.32 22.34
CA SER A 439 -1.60 -10.46 23.62
C SER A 439 -2.13 -11.63 24.44
N LEU A 440 -3.46 -11.84 24.46
CA LEU A 440 -4.08 -12.99 25.15
C LEU A 440 -3.66 -14.33 24.52
N LEU A 441 -3.60 -14.41 23.20
CA LEU A 441 -3.14 -15.63 22.50
C LEU A 441 -1.68 -15.94 22.84
N LEU A 442 -0.80 -14.92 22.82
CA LEU A 442 0.60 -15.07 23.19
C LEU A 442 0.77 -15.43 24.67
N GLU A 443 0.00 -14.81 25.57
CA GLU A 443 0.02 -15.11 27.00
C GLU A 443 -0.41 -16.56 27.29
N ALA A 444 -1.46 -17.04 26.62
CA ALA A 444 -1.88 -18.42 26.71
C ALA A 444 -0.77 -19.41 26.32
N LYS A 445 0.00 -19.09 25.26
CA LYS A 445 1.16 -19.90 24.84
C LYS A 445 2.28 -19.88 25.88
N VAL A 446 2.60 -18.70 26.42
CA VAL A 446 3.65 -18.56 27.47
C VAL A 446 3.25 -19.34 28.73
N LEU A 447 2.00 -19.22 29.19
CA LEU A 447 1.49 -19.97 30.35
C LEU A 447 1.51 -21.48 30.12
N LYS A 448 1.22 -21.94 28.90
CA LYS A 448 1.34 -23.37 28.55
C LYS A 448 2.78 -23.86 28.67
N LEU A 449 3.76 -23.05 28.24
CA LEU A 449 5.19 -23.38 28.41
C LEU A 449 5.65 -23.39 29.88
N GLN A 450 4.92 -22.71 30.77
CA GLN A 450 5.15 -22.70 32.22
C GLN A 450 4.42 -23.83 32.96
N ASP A 451 3.82 -24.77 32.23
CA ASP A 451 2.93 -25.81 32.78
C ASP A 451 1.72 -25.28 33.57
N ALA A 452 1.38 -23.99 33.37
CA ALA A 452 0.24 -23.34 34.02
C ALA A 452 -1.07 -23.54 33.23
N HIS A 453 -1.43 -24.79 32.90
CA HIS A 453 -2.50 -25.17 31.98
C HIS A 453 -3.86 -24.54 32.31
N ILE A 454 -4.29 -24.52 33.57
CA ILE A 454 -5.58 -23.97 33.99
C ILE A 454 -5.64 -22.46 33.66
N GLN A 455 -4.55 -21.74 33.93
CA GLN A 455 -4.46 -20.31 33.62
C GLN A 455 -4.44 -20.06 32.09
N ALA A 456 -3.67 -20.87 31.35
CA ALA A 456 -3.61 -20.80 29.90
C ALA A 456 -4.99 -20.95 29.24
N VAL A 457 -5.79 -21.94 29.70
CA VAL A 457 -7.16 -22.17 29.21
C VAL A 457 -8.07 -20.99 29.58
N GLY A 458 -7.95 -20.44 30.80
CA GLY A 458 -8.74 -19.26 31.21
C GLY A 458 -8.42 -18.00 30.41
N ILE A 459 -7.14 -17.80 30.06
CA ILE A 459 -6.74 -16.67 29.17
C ILE A 459 -7.24 -16.91 27.74
N LEU A 460 -7.15 -18.14 27.24
CA LEU A 460 -7.68 -18.45 25.91
C LEU A 460 -9.20 -18.28 25.82
N GLN A 461 -9.94 -18.65 26.88
CA GLN A 461 -11.38 -18.42 26.96
C GLN A 461 -11.70 -16.90 26.78
N GLN A 462 -10.95 -16.02 27.46
CA GLN A 462 -11.11 -14.56 27.28
C GLN A 462 -10.86 -14.14 25.82
N ALA A 463 -9.83 -14.68 25.17
CA ALA A 463 -9.54 -14.41 23.77
C ALA A 463 -10.69 -14.83 22.83
N VAL A 464 -11.25 -16.03 23.04
CA VAL A 464 -12.38 -16.56 22.26
C VAL A 464 -13.64 -15.70 22.46
N GLU A 465 -13.96 -15.33 23.71
CA GLU A 465 -15.10 -14.48 24.02
C GLU A 465 -14.98 -13.09 23.39
N LEU A 466 -13.77 -12.54 23.35
CA LEU A 466 -13.48 -11.23 22.72
C LEU A 466 -13.68 -11.28 21.20
N ALA A 467 -13.26 -12.36 20.54
CA ALA A 467 -13.22 -12.47 19.08
C ALA A 467 -14.50 -13.01 18.43
N LYS A 468 -15.38 -13.70 19.20
CA LYS A 468 -16.53 -14.43 18.65
C LYS A 468 -17.47 -13.56 17.76
N SER A 469 -17.69 -12.30 18.13
CA SER A 469 -18.56 -11.39 17.38
C SER A 469 -17.96 -10.93 16.04
N SER A 470 -16.65 -11.06 15.87
CA SER A 470 -15.91 -10.66 14.67
C SER A 470 -15.79 -11.80 13.65
N GLY A 471 -16.03 -13.05 14.07
CA GLY A 471 -15.89 -14.24 13.23
C GLY A 471 -14.44 -14.53 12.80
N LEU A 472 -13.46 -14.16 13.64
CA LEU A 472 -12.04 -14.34 13.34
C LEU A 472 -11.63 -15.80 13.52
N LEU A 473 -11.43 -16.52 12.43
CA LEU A 473 -11.06 -17.91 12.45
C LEU A 473 -9.54 -18.08 12.30
N ARG A 474 -8.95 -17.39 11.31
CA ARG A 474 -7.52 -17.53 11.00
C ARG A 474 -6.61 -16.97 12.08
N THR A 475 -7.02 -15.93 12.77
CA THR A 475 -6.31 -15.39 13.94
C THR A 475 -5.96 -16.46 14.97
N PHE A 476 -6.85 -17.45 15.22
CA PHE A 476 -6.56 -18.58 16.10
C PHE A 476 -5.78 -19.70 15.41
N VAL A 477 -6.19 -20.06 14.21
CA VAL A 477 -5.60 -21.16 13.45
C VAL A 477 -4.11 -20.92 13.16
N ASP A 478 -3.76 -19.68 12.84
CA ASP A 478 -2.38 -19.31 12.51
C ASP A 478 -1.42 -19.35 13.70
N GLU A 479 -1.93 -19.35 14.92
CA GLU A 479 -1.12 -19.49 16.12
C GLU A 479 -0.64 -20.94 16.38
N GLY A 480 -1.08 -21.91 15.57
CA GLY A 480 -0.52 -23.25 15.52
C GLY A 480 -1.02 -24.23 16.57
N GLN A 481 -0.24 -25.31 16.75
CA GLN A 481 -0.66 -26.50 17.50
C GLN A 481 -0.96 -26.22 18.99
N THR A 482 -0.18 -25.33 19.63
CA THR A 482 -0.38 -24.98 21.04
C THR A 482 -1.77 -24.41 21.31
N ILE A 483 -2.25 -23.51 20.44
CA ILE A 483 -3.58 -22.91 20.56
C ILE A 483 -4.67 -23.95 20.27
N LYS A 484 -4.47 -24.86 19.29
CA LYS A 484 -5.39 -25.96 19.01
C LYS A 484 -5.61 -26.82 20.27
N GLU A 485 -4.54 -27.24 20.94
CA GLU A 485 -4.61 -28.07 22.15
C GLU A 485 -5.39 -27.36 23.27
N LEU A 486 -5.08 -26.07 23.51
CA LEU A 486 -5.80 -25.27 24.49
C LEU A 486 -7.27 -25.06 24.14
N LEU A 487 -7.63 -24.93 22.85
CA LEU A 487 -9.03 -24.85 22.38
C LEU A 487 -9.78 -26.15 22.67
N VAL A 488 -9.15 -27.32 22.48
CA VAL A 488 -9.74 -28.63 22.83
C VAL A 488 -9.96 -28.76 24.34
N GLU A 489 -9.06 -28.22 25.16
CA GLU A 489 -9.26 -28.19 26.62
C GLU A 489 -10.37 -27.19 27.00
N CYS A 490 -10.38 -26.00 26.35
CA CYS A 490 -11.38 -24.97 26.56
C CYS A 490 -12.80 -25.46 26.23
N SER A 491 -12.98 -26.21 25.14
CA SER A 491 -14.29 -26.72 24.69
C SER A 491 -14.94 -27.68 25.74
N LYS A 492 -14.17 -28.26 26.62
CA LYS A 492 -14.63 -29.19 27.68
C LYS A 492 -15.09 -28.49 28.96
N LEU A 493 -14.88 -27.17 29.07
CA LEU A 493 -15.27 -26.42 30.26
C LEU A 493 -16.79 -26.26 30.37
N LYS A 494 -17.34 -26.56 31.54
CA LYS A 494 -18.77 -26.38 31.82
C LYS A 494 -19.24 -24.91 31.83
N SER A 495 -18.30 -23.96 31.92
CA SER A 495 -18.57 -22.53 31.97
C SER A 495 -18.85 -21.92 30.59
N ILE A 496 -18.63 -22.64 29.50
CA ILE A 496 -18.75 -22.15 28.13
C ILE A 496 -20.24 -22.18 27.70
N ASN A 497 -20.74 -21.04 27.27
CA ASN A 497 -22.07 -20.97 26.67
C ASN A 497 -22.10 -21.55 25.24
N GLY A 498 -23.29 -21.95 24.76
CA GLY A 498 -23.43 -22.63 23.47
C GLY A 498 -22.89 -21.86 22.27
N GLN A 499 -22.92 -20.52 22.27
CA GLN A 499 -22.38 -19.70 21.17
C GLN A 499 -20.85 -19.75 21.12
N VAL A 500 -20.19 -19.70 22.29
CA VAL A 500 -18.73 -19.83 22.39
C VAL A 500 -18.29 -21.25 22.02
N ALA A 501 -19.03 -22.27 22.45
CA ALA A 501 -18.76 -23.66 22.08
C ALA A 501 -18.83 -23.86 20.56
N SER A 502 -19.89 -23.37 19.91
CA SER A 502 -20.03 -23.44 18.45
C SER A 502 -18.91 -22.73 17.71
N TYR A 503 -18.45 -21.57 18.21
CA TYR A 503 -17.33 -20.85 17.62
C TYR A 503 -15.99 -21.57 17.77
N ILE A 504 -15.76 -22.20 18.94
CA ILE A 504 -14.57 -23.06 19.14
C ILE A 504 -14.60 -24.27 18.19
N ASP A 505 -15.75 -24.90 18.02
CA ASP A 505 -15.91 -26.05 17.11
C ASP A 505 -15.64 -25.64 15.67
N GLU A 506 -16.08 -24.45 15.25
CA GLU A 506 -15.77 -23.91 13.91
C GLU A 506 -14.26 -23.74 13.70
N ILE A 507 -13.55 -23.18 14.68
CA ILE A 507 -12.08 -23.03 14.62
C ILE A 507 -11.40 -24.41 14.57
N LEU A 508 -11.82 -25.36 15.43
CA LEU A 508 -11.22 -26.70 15.50
C LEU A 508 -11.45 -27.52 14.21
N ASN A 509 -12.58 -27.35 13.54
CA ASN A 509 -12.85 -27.98 12.25
C ASN A 509 -11.83 -27.57 11.18
N ILE A 510 -11.38 -26.31 11.18
CA ILE A 510 -10.35 -25.85 10.22
C ILE A 510 -9.02 -26.58 10.50
N TYR A 511 -8.62 -26.74 11.75
CA TYR A 511 -7.42 -27.50 12.11
C TYR A 511 -7.50 -28.97 11.66
N THR A 512 -8.67 -29.57 11.68
CA THR A 512 -8.86 -30.97 11.28
C THR A 512 -8.67 -31.12 9.77
N VAL A 513 -9.28 -30.25 8.98
CA VAL A 513 -9.13 -30.23 7.51
C VAL A 513 -7.66 -30.00 7.11
N LEU A 514 -6.98 -29.05 7.75
CA LEU A 514 -5.56 -28.77 7.49
C LEU A 514 -4.68 -29.98 7.87
N GLY A 515 -4.98 -30.68 8.97
CA GLY A 515 -4.22 -31.86 9.41
C GLY A 515 -4.34 -33.04 8.43
N GLU A 516 -5.49 -33.24 7.81
CA GLU A 516 -5.72 -34.26 6.79
C GLU A 516 -4.99 -33.92 5.46
N ASP A 517 -5.00 -32.66 5.04
CA ASP A 517 -4.28 -32.20 3.85
C ASP A 517 -2.74 -32.28 4.02
N PHE A 518 -2.23 -31.95 5.21
CA PHE A 518 -0.79 -32.06 5.51
C PHE A 518 -0.31 -33.50 5.53
N THR A 519 -1.09 -34.44 6.10
CA THR A 519 -0.74 -35.87 6.08
C THR A 519 -0.78 -36.43 4.66
N ALA A 520 -1.73 -36.04 3.84
CA ALA A 520 -1.82 -36.46 2.44
C ALA A 520 -0.67 -35.89 1.59
N LYS A 521 -0.32 -34.62 1.75
CA LYS A 521 0.83 -33.99 1.05
C LYS A 521 2.18 -34.52 1.56
N SER A 522 2.37 -34.75 2.86
CA SER A 522 3.61 -35.30 3.40
C SER A 522 3.86 -36.73 2.97
N MET A 523 2.81 -37.55 2.74
CA MET A 523 2.95 -38.88 2.15
C MET A 523 3.35 -38.82 0.67
N SER A 524 2.86 -37.83 -0.09
CA SER A 524 3.25 -37.65 -1.49
C SER A 524 4.66 -37.05 -1.65
N THR A 525 5.15 -36.30 -0.67
CA THR A 525 6.48 -35.63 -0.70
C THR A 525 7.60 -36.53 -0.16
N ARG A 526 7.28 -37.55 0.68
CA ARG A 526 8.28 -38.52 1.17
C ARG A 526 8.82 -39.49 0.09
N VAL A 527 8.24 -39.51 -1.09
CA VAL A 527 8.70 -40.35 -2.23
C VAL A 527 9.68 -39.62 -3.15
N LYS A 528 9.87 -38.31 -2.98
CA LYS A 528 10.87 -37.55 -3.76
C LYS A 528 11.87 -36.88 -2.82
N GLY A 529 12.96 -37.63 -2.54
CA GLY A 529 14.10 -37.11 -1.79
C GLY A 529 14.80 -35.97 -2.53
N HIS A 530 15.21 -34.98 -1.73
CA HIS A 530 16.28 -34.00 -1.94
C HIS A 530 16.70 -33.71 -3.40
N LEU A 531 16.11 -32.68 -3.97
CA LEU A 531 16.79 -31.77 -4.87
C LEU A 531 16.11 -30.41 -4.70
N VAL A 532 16.87 -29.39 -4.33
CA VAL A 532 16.48 -28.00 -4.45
C VAL A 532 16.11 -27.79 -5.91
N GLN A 533 14.82 -27.86 -6.26
CA GLN A 533 14.35 -27.44 -7.56
C GLN A 533 14.34 -25.91 -7.56
N VAL A 534 15.44 -25.31 -8.00
CA VAL A 534 15.39 -24.03 -8.70
C VAL A 534 14.32 -24.24 -9.78
N GLU A 535 13.25 -23.43 -9.78
CA GLU A 535 12.29 -23.46 -10.90
C GLU A 535 13.08 -23.38 -12.19
N ALA A 536 12.98 -24.41 -13.02
CA ALA A 536 13.76 -24.48 -14.24
C ALA A 536 13.44 -23.26 -15.11
N LEU A 537 14.46 -22.57 -15.54
CA LEU A 537 14.28 -21.47 -16.49
C LEU A 537 13.62 -22.03 -17.75
N SER A 538 12.59 -21.37 -18.25
CA SER A 538 11.98 -21.73 -19.52
C SER A 538 13.00 -21.60 -20.65
N ASN A 539 12.80 -22.29 -21.76
CA ASN A 539 13.68 -22.20 -22.94
C ASN A 539 13.91 -20.72 -23.34
N ARG A 540 12.87 -19.91 -23.25
CA ARG A 540 12.94 -18.47 -23.58
C ARG A 540 13.75 -17.67 -22.57
N GLU A 541 13.67 -17.98 -21.30
CA GLU A 541 14.47 -17.37 -20.25
C GLU A 541 15.94 -17.79 -20.34
N LEU A 542 16.23 -19.03 -20.74
CA LEU A 542 17.59 -19.49 -21.01
C LEU A 542 18.21 -18.76 -22.22
N GLU A 543 17.47 -18.55 -23.30
CA GLU A 543 17.92 -17.77 -24.45
C GLU A 543 18.25 -16.32 -24.04
N VAL A 544 17.36 -15.66 -23.29
CA VAL A 544 17.60 -14.31 -22.78
C VAL A 544 18.82 -14.29 -21.86
N LEU A 545 18.96 -15.26 -20.96
CA LEU A 545 20.09 -15.37 -20.03
C LEU A 545 21.41 -15.58 -20.76
N GLN A 546 21.45 -16.42 -21.80
CA GLN A 546 22.63 -16.59 -22.66
C GLN A 546 23.06 -15.28 -23.32
N LEU A 547 22.11 -14.53 -23.86
CA LEU A 547 22.40 -13.21 -24.46
C LEU A 547 22.82 -12.18 -23.41
N MET A 548 22.34 -12.32 -22.18
CA MET A 548 22.83 -11.49 -21.06
C MET A 548 24.32 -11.74 -20.76
N THR A 549 24.84 -12.96 -20.94
CA THR A 549 26.27 -13.27 -20.68
C THR A 549 27.21 -12.61 -21.66
N THR A 550 26.74 -12.34 -22.87
CA THR A 550 27.52 -11.64 -23.92
C THR A 550 27.49 -10.12 -23.76
N GLY A 551 26.88 -9.60 -22.69
CA GLY A 551 26.84 -8.16 -22.38
C GLY A 551 25.77 -7.37 -23.15
N GLN A 552 24.91 -8.02 -23.93
CA GLN A 552 23.90 -7.35 -24.74
C GLN A 552 22.85 -6.62 -23.90
N THR A 553 22.47 -5.41 -24.28
CA THR A 553 21.39 -4.65 -23.65
C THR A 553 20.01 -5.27 -23.96
N ASN A 554 18.99 -4.89 -23.19
CA ASN A 554 17.63 -5.38 -23.43
C ASN A 554 17.08 -4.98 -24.83
N ILE A 555 17.61 -3.91 -25.43
CA ILE A 555 17.24 -3.48 -26.80
C ILE A 555 17.85 -4.44 -27.82
N GLU A 556 19.13 -4.78 -27.68
CA GLU A 556 19.84 -5.70 -28.56
C GLU A 556 19.27 -7.12 -28.47
N ILE A 557 18.96 -7.59 -27.25
CA ILE A 557 18.29 -8.87 -27.02
C ILE A 557 16.90 -8.89 -27.69
N ALA A 558 16.15 -7.80 -27.58
CA ALA A 558 14.84 -7.66 -28.21
C ALA A 558 14.93 -7.75 -29.74
N GLY A 559 15.93 -7.10 -30.33
CA GLY A 559 16.21 -7.15 -31.77
C GLY A 559 16.61 -8.56 -32.23
N GLN A 560 17.50 -9.22 -31.48
CA GLN A 560 17.99 -10.55 -31.83
C GLN A 560 16.93 -11.66 -31.68
N LEU A 561 16.06 -11.52 -30.69
CA LEU A 561 15.00 -12.48 -30.42
C LEU A 561 13.67 -12.15 -31.12
N HIS A 562 13.62 -11.07 -31.89
CA HIS A 562 12.42 -10.54 -32.58
C HIS A 562 11.20 -10.37 -31.67
N ILE A 563 11.39 -9.82 -30.46
CA ILE A 563 10.35 -9.52 -29.47
C ILE A 563 10.42 -8.07 -28.98
N ALA A 564 9.35 -7.60 -28.34
CA ALA A 564 9.34 -6.25 -27.77
C ALA A 564 10.34 -6.12 -26.60
N GLN A 565 10.97 -4.95 -26.43
CA GLN A 565 11.86 -4.66 -25.29
C GLN A 565 11.17 -4.88 -23.94
N ALA A 566 9.87 -4.56 -23.83
CA ALA A 566 9.07 -4.83 -22.64
C ALA A 566 9.01 -6.32 -22.29
N THR A 567 8.91 -7.19 -23.31
CA THR A 567 8.92 -8.65 -23.15
C THR A 567 10.29 -9.15 -22.65
N VAL A 568 11.39 -8.56 -23.14
CA VAL A 568 12.73 -8.88 -22.61
C VAL A 568 12.86 -8.47 -21.16
N LYS A 569 12.38 -7.27 -20.77
CA LYS A 569 12.37 -6.83 -19.36
C LYS A 569 11.58 -7.79 -18.48
N PHE A 570 10.45 -8.29 -18.96
CA PHE A 570 9.65 -9.28 -18.25
C PHE A 570 10.42 -10.59 -18.03
N HIS A 571 11.07 -11.15 -19.07
CA HIS A 571 11.91 -12.34 -18.94
C HIS A 571 13.11 -12.12 -18.01
N VAL A 572 13.78 -10.97 -18.06
CA VAL A 572 14.88 -10.62 -17.15
C VAL A 572 14.39 -10.56 -15.69
N GLY A 573 13.21 -10.00 -15.44
CA GLY A 573 12.59 -10.01 -14.12
C GLY A 573 12.32 -11.42 -13.60
N ASN A 574 11.78 -12.29 -14.44
CA ASN A 574 11.53 -13.70 -14.11
C ASN A 574 12.85 -14.47 -13.85
N ILE A 575 13.89 -14.22 -14.64
CA ILE A 575 15.22 -14.80 -14.43
C ILE A 575 15.77 -14.38 -13.07
N PHE A 576 15.68 -13.10 -12.72
CA PHE A 576 16.15 -12.62 -11.43
C PHE A 576 15.37 -13.27 -10.27
N SER A 577 14.05 -13.40 -10.41
CA SER A 577 13.20 -14.08 -9.43
C SER A 577 13.59 -15.55 -9.27
N LYS A 578 13.69 -16.30 -10.39
CA LYS A 578 13.99 -17.73 -10.38
C LYS A 578 15.40 -18.07 -9.92
N LEU A 579 16.38 -17.20 -10.18
CA LEU A 579 17.75 -17.35 -9.69
C LEU A 579 17.97 -16.70 -8.30
N ASN A 580 16.93 -16.09 -7.73
CA ASN A 580 16.97 -15.36 -6.45
C ASN A 580 18.10 -14.31 -6.39
N VAL A 581 18.20 -13.47 -7.42
CA VAL A 581 19.22 -12.43 -7.55
C VAL A 581 18.58 -11.06 -7.82
N THR A 582 19.29 -9.99 -7.47
CA THR A 582 18.76 -8.61 -7.54
C THR A 582 19.26 -7.81 -8.72
N ASN A 583 20.25 -8.31 -9.46
CA ASN A 583 20.81 -7.58 -10.60
C ASN A 583 21.38 -8.53 -11.67
N ARG A 584 21.63 -7.95 -12.85
CA ARG A 584 22.10 -8.66 -14.03
C ARG A 584 23.44 -9.37 -13.81
N THR A 585 24.38 -8.73 -13.15
CA THR A 585 25.72 -9.28 -12.90
C THR A 585 25.64 -10.51 -12.00
N LEU A 586 24.83 -10.45 -10.95
CA LEU A 586 24.56 -11.57 -10.06
C LEU A 586 23.82 -12.71 -10.80
N ALA A 587 22.86 -12.39 -11.69
CA ALA A 587 22.15 -13.40 -12.45
C ALA A 587 23.09 -14.23 -13.33
N VAL A 588 24.00 -13.56 -14.04
CA VAL A 588 25.02 -14.23 -14.89
C VAL A 588 25.99 -15.05 -14.05
N ALA A 589 26.47 -14.50 -12.92
CA ALA A 589 27.40 -15.20 -12.02
C ALA A 589 26.73 -16.44 -11.39
N THR A 590 25.51 -16.33 -10.89
CA THR A 590 24.74 -17.45 -10.32
C THR A 590 24.47 -18.53 -11.36
N ALA A 591 24.07 -18.14 -12.57
CA ALA A 591 23.78 -19.08 -13.65
C ALA A 591 25.04 -19.88 -14.07
N ARG A 592 26.21 -19.26 -14.11
CA ARG A 592 27.48 -19.95 -14.35
C ARG A 592 27.84 -20.92 -13.23
N ASN A 593 27.73 -20.47 -11.97
CA ASN A 593 28.03 -21.29 -10.80
C ASN A 593 27.08 -22.51 -10.67
N SER A 594 25.85 -22.37 -11.17
CA SER A 594 24.84 -23.44 -11.17
C SER A 594 24.90 -24.34 -12.42
N GLY A 595 25.83 -24.10 -13.36
CA GLY A 595 25.96 -24.87 -14.59
C GLY A 595 24.81 -24.70 -15.58
N LEU A 596 23.99 -23.67 -15.45
CA LEU A 596 22.86 -23.38 -16.35
C LEU A 596 23.33 -22.78 -17.68
N ILE A 597 24.47 -22.15 -17.69
CA ILE A 597 25.13 -21.54 -18.85
C ILE A 597 26.64 -21.79 -18.78
N SER A 598 27.29 -21.90 -19.94
CA SER A 598 28.74 -22.05 -20.05
C SER A 598 29.50 -20.73 -19.91
#